data_4a88523c3a068714a90c85258099bebe
#
_entry.id   4a88523c3a068714a90c85258099bebe
#
_cell.length_a   1.000
_cell.length_b   1.000
_cell.length_c   1.000
_cell.angle_alpha   90.00
_cell.angle_beta   90.00
_cell.angle_gamma   90.00
#
_symmetry.space_group_name_H-M   'P 1'
#
loop_
_entity.id
_entity.type
_entity.pdbx_description
1 polymer ?
#
loop_
_entity_poly.entity_id
_entity_poly.type
_entity_poly.pdbx_seq_one_letter_code
_entity_poly.pdbx_strand_id
1 'polypeptide(L)'
;NNQAIYAAAHEKTFSEVAEQLNKQNVPMYLRSASKVEFFPALGRLHATWLKAQIFEQHRFCLPQGTKTYLTIKFAADEMGELQAKVIPLENGIHAVQPKGLFLHKKAAKRAVLAWANEHRLCPAALDVLPITPPAGEACPVQASGLCDGECHTVSGKQNQAQKIIDMGHLLPVTDWGQAHEVEVTETDALSGEKMVFHCVGGALALQSGYWYFDDTLPALLKSKFKLGAQVVKVLS
;
A
#
# COMPACT_ATOMS: atom_id res chain seq x y z
N ASN A 1 12.15 -31.23 -2.96
CA ASN A 1 12.05 -29.77 -2.97
C ASN A 1 11.02 -29.33 -1.92
N ASN A 2 11.49 -28.73 -0.81
CA ASN A 2 10.62 -28.14 0.22
C ASN A 2 10.19 -26.73 -0.21
N GLN A 3 9.40 -26.63 -1.28
CA GLN A 3 8.88 -25.35 -1.74
C GLN A 3 7.46 -25.15 -1.23
N ALA A 4 7.18 -24.02 -0.57
CA ALA A 4 5.82 -23.66 -0.20
C ALA A 4 5.01 -23.37 -1.46
N ILE A 5 3.82 -23.96 -1.55
CA ILE A 5 2.89 -23.79 -2.66
C ILE A 5 1.62 -23.03 -2.26
N TYR A 6 1.39 -22.91 -0.95
CA TYR A 6 0.28 -22.18 -0.37
C TYR A 6 0.63 -21.77 1.07
N ALA A 7 0.20 -20.60 1.48
CA ALA A 7 0.21 -20.16 2.88
C ALA A 7 -1.02 -19.32 3.19
N ALA A 8 -1.59 -19.51 4.37
CA ALA A 8 -2.75 -18.78 4.85
C ALA A 8 -2.62 -18.45 6.34
N ALA A 9 -3.29 -17.41 6.79
CA ALA A 9 -3.36 -16.99 8.18
C ALA A 9 -4.78 -17.17 8.69
N HIS A 10 -4.97 -18.09 9.64
CA HIS A 10 -6.29 -18.43 10.20
C HIS A 10 -6.25 -18.59 11.70
N GLU A 11 -7.36 -18.26 12.38
CA GLU A 11 -7.51 -18.47 13.83
C GLU A 11 -7.79 -19.95 14.16
N LYS A 12 -8.44 -20.67 13.24
CA LYS A 12 -8.79 -22.10 13.38
C LYS A 12 -8.06 -22.92 12.31
N THR A 13 -6.73 -22.92 12.38
CA THR A 13 -5.85 -23.47 11.33
C THR A 13 -6.15 -24.94 11.00
N PHE A 14 -6.39 -25.79 11.99
CA PHE A 14 -6.70 -27.22 11.74
C PHE A 14 -8.04 -27.40 11.01
N SER A 15 -9.08 -26.64 11.40
CA SER A 15 -10.38 -26.68 10.74
C SER A 15 -10.29 -26.20 9.29
N GLU A 16 -9.50 -25.16 9.05
CA GLU A 16 -9.26 -24.63 7.69
C GLU A 16 -8.54 -25.66 6.81
N VAL A 17 -7.49 -26.29 7.30
CA VAL A 17 -6.78 -27.35 6.56
C VAL A 17 -7.72 -28.48 6.23
N ALA A 18 -8.52 -28.95 7.19
CA ALA A 18 -9.49 -30.00 6.96
C ALA A 18 -10.55 -29.60 5.92
N GLU A 19 -11.03 -28.35 5.97
CA GLU A 19 -11.98 -27.83 4.98
C GLU A 19 -11.39 -27.76 3.59
N GLN A 20 -10.15 -27.26 3.44
CA GLN A 20 -9.47 -27.17 2.15
C GLN A 20 -9.23 -28.55 1.52
N LEU A 21 -8.87 -29.54 2.32
CA LEU A 21 -8.61 -30.92 1.84
C LEU A 21 -9.91 -31.69 1.56
N ASN A 22 -11.02 -31.36 2.20
CA ASN A 22 -12.32 -32.03 2.02
C ASN A 22 -13.20 -31.40 0.92
N LYS A 23 -12.79 -30.31 0.29
CA LYS A 23 -13.51 -29.71 -0.83
C LYS A 23 -13.62 -30.69 -1.99
N GLN A 24 -14.81 -30.83 -2.58
CA GLN A 24 -15.03 -31.68 -3.78
C GLN A 24 -14.09 -31.32 -4.93
N ASN A 25 -13.69 -30.04 -5.03
CA ASN A 25 -12.74 -29.52 -6.00
C ASN A 25 -11.53 -28.92 -5.28
N VAL A 26 -10.65 -29.78 -4.76
CA VAL A 26 -9.35 -29.32 -4.21
C VAL A 26 -8.58 -28.62 -5.33
N PRO A 27 -8.12 -27.37 -5.12
CA PRO A 27 -7.29 -26.67 -6.09
C PRO A 27 -6.07 -27.52 -6.51
N MET A 28 -5.72 -27.45 -7.79
CA MET A 28 -4.68 -28.32 -8.36
C MET A 28 -3.33 -28.19 -7.62
N TYR A 29 -2.97 -27.00 -7.17
CA TYR A 29 -1.75 -26.77 -6.41
C TYR A 29 -1.76 -27.46 -5.03
N LEU A 30 -2.91 -27.61 -4.37
CA LEU A 30 -3.01 -28.32 -3.09
C LEU A 30 -2.97 -29.85 -3.25
N ARG A 31 -3.30 -30.39 -4.43
CA ARG A 31 -3.24 -31.83 -4.68
C ARG A 31 -1.82 -32.38 -4.68
N SER A 32 -0.81 -31.53 -4.91
CA SER A 32 0.60 -31.89 -4.86
C SER A 32 1.24 -31.66 -3.48
N ALA A 33 0.47 -31.18 -2.50
CA ALA A 33 1.00 -30.94 -1.16
C ALA A 33 1.32 -32.26 -0.45
N SER A 34 2.53 -32.41 0.01
CA SER A 34 3.01 -33.59 0.75
C SER A 34 3.22 -33.31 2.24
N LYS A 35 3.21 -32.04 2.66
CA LYS A 35 3.47 -31.61 4.04
C LYS A 35 2.66 -30.37 4.38
N VAL A 36 2.23 -30.27 5.61
CA VAL A 36 1.63 -29.07 6.20
C VAL A 36 2.49 -28.63 7.40
N GLU A 37 2.88 -27.38 7.42
CA GLU A 37 3.61 -26.78 8.54
C GLU A 37 2.75 -25.71 9.21
N PHE A 38 2.80 -25.65 10.55
CA PHE A 38 2.08 -24.70 11.34
C PHE A 38 3.05 -23.77 12.05
N PHE A 39 2.83 -22.48 11.92
CA PHE A 39 3.62 -21.44 12.56
C PHE A 39 2.74 -20.71 13.58
N PRO A 40 3.05 -20.77 14.90
CA PRO A 40 2.31 -20.01 15.89
C PRO A 40 2.50 -18.50 15.67
N ALA A 41 1.44 -17.75 15.92
CA ALA A 41 1.47 -16.29 15.78
C ALA A 41 0.82 -15.62 16.99
N LEU A 42 1.36 -14.47 17.40
CA LEU A 42 0.83 -13.66 18.52
C LEU A 42 -0.56 -13.09 18.21
N GLY A 43 -0.87 -12.91 16.93
CA GLY A 43 -2.13 -12.40 16.45
C GLY A 43 -2.24 -12.43 14.93
N ARG A 44 -3.31 -11.84 14.41
CA ARG A 44 -3.62 -11.90 12.96
C ARG A 44 -2.61 -11.13 12.10
N LEU A 45 -2.05 -10.03 12.61
CA LEU A 45 -1.05 -9.26 11.87
C LEU A 45 0.28 -10.01 11.83
N HIS A 46 0.70 -10.61 12.96
CA HIS A 46 1.87 -11.50 12.99
C HIS A 46 1.70 -12.69 12.04
N ALA A 47 0.53 -13.34 12.02
CA ALA A 47 0.25 -14.42 11.08
C ALA A 47 0.33 -13.97 9.61
N THR A 48 -0.15 -12.77 9.31
CA THR A 48 -0.02 -12.17 7.96
C THR A 48 1.44 -11.87 7.62
N TRP A 49 2.21 -11.38 8.59
CA TRP A 49 3.63 -11.11 8.40
C TRP A 49 4.43 -12.41 8.16
N LEU A 50 4.17 -13.48 8.92
CA LEU A 50 4.77 -14.81 8.69
C LEU A 50 4.43 -15.34 7.29
N LYS A 51 3.16 -15.22 6.88
CA LYS A 51 2.73 -15.55 5.52
C LYS A 51 3.52 -14.77 4.46
N ALA A 52 3.73 -13.48 4.70
CA ALA A 52 4.51 -12.63 3.80
C ALA A 52 5.98 -13.04 3.70
N GLN A 53 6.61 -13.43 4.81
CA GLN A 53 7.98 -13.97 4.85
C GLN A 53 8.10 -15.25 4.02
N ILE A 54 7.16 -16.19 4.21
CA ILE A 54 7.11 -17.42 3.43
C ILE A 54 6.89 -17.12 1.95
N PHE A 55 6.00 -16.17 1.62
CA PHE A 55 5.76 -15.73 0.25
C PHE A 55 7.01 -15.11 -0.39
N GLU A 56 7.75 -14.31 0.35
CA GLU A 56 8.99 -13.70 -0.13
C GLU A 56 10.02 -14.76 -0.54
N GLN A 57 10.13 -15.83 0.23
CA GLN A 57 11.08 -16.92 -0.03
C GLN A 57 10.64 -17.83 -1.19
N HIS A 58 9.36 -18.14 -1.29
CA HIS A 58 8.87 -19.21 -2.15
C HIS A 58 8.02 -18.75 -3.35
N ARG A 59 7.50 -17.52 -3.33
CA ARG A 59 6.73 -16.91 -4.43
C ARG A 59 5.56 -17.78 -4.92
N PHE A 60 4.81 -18.36 -3.99
CA PHE A 60 3.61 -19.13 -4.31
C PHE A 60 2.46 -18.24 -4.81
N CYS A 61 1.41 -18.83 -5.37
CA CYS A 61 0.26 -18.10 -5.85
C CYS A 61 -0.57 -17.54 -4.68
N LEU A 62 -0.74 -16.23 -4.63
CA LEU A 62 -1.68 -15.60 -3.68
C LEU A 62 -3.10 -15.66 -4.26
N PRO A 63 -4.12 -15.83 -3.40
CA PRO A 63 -5.50 -15.70 -3.82
C PRO A 63 -5.74 -14.31 -4.46
N GLN A 64 -6.57 -14.28 -5.50
CA GLN A 64 -7.04 -13.00 -6.02
C GLN A 64 -7.87 -12.29 -4.96
N GLY A 65 -7.60 -10.99 -4.79
CA GLY A 65 -8.34 -10.17 -3.86
C GLY A 65 -9.80 -9.98 -4.26
N THR A 66 -10.66 -9.81 -3.28
CA THR A 66 -12.07 -9.45 -3.51
C THR A 66 -12.25 -7.96 -3.81
N LYS A 67 -11.25 -7.15 -3.47
CA LYS A 67 -11.23 -5.70 -3.70
C LYS A 67 -9.96 -5.30 -4.43
N THR A 68 -10.11 -4.51 -5.48
CA THR A 68 -8.98 -3.88 -6.15
C THR A 68 -8.68 -2.56 -5.48
N TYR A 69 -7.55 -2.46 -4.82
CA TYR A 69 -7.04 -1.22 -4.29
C TYR A 69 -6.16 -0.50 -5.32
N LEU A 70 -6.08 0.80 -5.18
CA LEU A 70 -5.27 1.67 -6.02
C LEU A 70 -4.27 2.42 -5.14
N THR A 71 -3.09 2.66 -5.69
CA THR A 71 -2.06 3.50 -5.08
C THR A 71 -1.56 4.53 -6.08
N ILE A 72 -0.72 5.46 -5.63
CA ILE A 72 -0.13 6.47 -6.48
C ILE A 72 1.33 6.14 -6.70
N LYS A 73 1.75 6.18 -7.96
CA LYS A 73 3.14 6.07 -8.36
C LYS A 73 3.54 7.36 -9.07
N PHE A 74 4.56 8.01 -8.57
CA PHE A 74 5.22 9.08 -9.32
C PHE A 74 6.17 8.44 -10.34
N ALA A 75 5.97 8.74 -11.60
CA ALA A 75 6.77 8.21 -12.70
C ALA A 75 7.06 9.31 -13.71
N ALA A 76 8.27 9.33 -14.25
CA ALA A 76 8.61 10.21 -15.35
C ALA A 76 7.80 9.81 -16.59
N ASP A 77 7.34 10.82 -17.32
CA ASP A 77 6.80 10.64 -18.66
C ASP A 77 7.92 10.55 -19.71
N GLU A 78 7.54 10.54 -20.98
CA GLU A 78 8.49 10.48 -22.11
C GLU A 78 9.44 11.69 -22.18
N MET A 79 9.03 12.82 -21.59
CA MET A 79 9.82 14.04 -21.51
C MET A 79 10.63 14.17 -20.21
N GLY A 80 10.55 13.17 -19.33
CA GLY A 80 11.22 13.15 -18.03
C GLY A 80 10.48 13.92 -16.93
N GLU A 81 9.23 14.37 -17.18
CA GLU A 81 8.43 15.08 -16.19
C GLU A 81 7.71 14.09 -15.26
N LEU A 82 7.75 14.34 -13.94
CA LEU A 82 7.09 13.47 -12.97
C LEU A 82 5.59 13.67 -12.98
N GLN A 83 4.88 12.59 -13.26
CA GLN A 83 3.42 12.50 -13.21
C GLN A 83 2.95 11.60 -12.06
N ALA A 84 1.76 11.89 -11.54
CA ALA A 84 1.11 11.06 -10.54
C ALA A 84 0.19 10.02 -11.21
N LYS A 85 0.68 8.82 -11.40
CA LYS A 85 -0.08 7.72 -12.00
C LYS A 85 -0.82 6.94 -10.92
N VAL A 86 -2.14 6.82 -11.07
CA VAL A 86 -2.98 5.97 -10.25
C VAL A 86 -2.92 4.55 -10.82
N ILE A 87 -2.34 3.64 -10.07
CA ILE A 87 -2.11 2.24 -10.48
C ILE A 87 -2.77 1.26 -9.50
N PRO A 88 -3.12 0.03 -9.95
CA PRO A 88 -3.53 -1.03 -9.04
C PRO A 88 -2.42 -1.34 -8.03
N LEU A 89 -2.82 -1.61 -6.78
CA LEU A 89 -1.96 -2.20 -5.76
C LEU A 89 -2.33 -3.68 -5.66
N GLU A 90 -1.48 -4.51 -6.26
CA GLU A 90 -1.69 -5.95 -6.33
C GLU A 90 -1.28 -6.64 -5.03
N ASN A 91 -1.87 -7.82 -4.76
CA ASN A 91 -1.43 -8.65 -3.65
C ASN A 91 -0.01 -9.17 -3.90
N GLY A 92 0.87 -9.00 -2.94
CA GLY A 92 2.26 -9.48 -3.04
C GLY A 92 3.29 -8.57 -2.41
N ILE A 93 4.52 -8.71 -2.91
CA ILE A 93 5.70 -7.98 -2.46
C ILE A 93 5.98 -6.80 -3.39
N HIS A 94 6.20 -5.65 -2.79
CA HIS A 94 6.49 -4.40 -3.49
C HIS A 94 7.87 -3.87 -3.05
N ALA A 95 8.72 -3.53 -4.01
CA ALA A 95 10.02 -2.92 -3.74
C ALA A 95 9.89 -1.45 -3.32
N VAL A 96 8.80 -0.81 -3.70
CA VAL A 96 8.54 0.60 -3.39
C VAL A 96 7.35 0.68 -2.45
N GLN A 97 7.48 1.50 -1.43
CA GLN A 97 6.43 1.84 -0.48
C GLN A 97 5.19 2.37 -1.21
N PRO A 98 3.99 1.80 -0.96
CA PRO A 98 2.74 2.32 -1.51
C PRO A 98 2.47 3.74 -1.02
N LYS A 99 2.06 4.61 -1.93
CA LYS A 99 1.67 6.00 -1.62
C LYS A 99 0.17 6.16 -1.72
N GLY A 100 -0.49 6.19 -0.57
CA GLY A 100 -1.94 6.20 -0.49
C GLY A 100 -2.57 4.84 -0.82
N LEU A 101 -3.80 4.66 -0.35
CA LEU A 101 -4.60 3.47 -0.59
C LEU A 101 -6.04 3.90 -0.89
N PHE A 102 -6.53 3.60 -2.07
CA PHE A 102 -7.80 4.10 -2.56
C PHE A 102 -8.63 2.99 -3.22
N LEU A 103 -9.95 3.03 -3.04
CA LEU A 103 -10.88 2.14 -3.75
C LEU A 103 -11.27 2.67 -5.13
N HIS A 104 -11.13 3.99 -5.35
CA HIS A 104 -11.58 4.63 -6.59
C HIS A 104 -10.56 5.61 -7.15
N LYS A 105 -10.34 5.56 -8.45
CA LYS A 105 -9.43 6.46 -9.16
C LYS A 105 -9.75 7.95 -8.92
N LYS A 106 -11.05 8.30 -8.80
CA LYS A 106 -11.48 9.67 -8.51
C LYS A 106 -11.04 10.13 -7.10
N ALA A 107 -11.06 9.23 -6.10
CA ALA A 107 -10.57 9.53 -4.75
C ALA A 107 -9.06 9.75 -4.75
N ALA A 108 -8.31 8.88 -5.44
CA ALA A 108 -6.85 9.03 -5.59
C ALA A 108 -6.49 10.36 -6.26
N LYS A 109 -7.12 10.70 -7.39
CA LYS A 109 -6.85 11.98 -8.07
C LYS A 109 -7.21 13.19 -7.20
N ARG A 110 -8.29 13.13 -6.42
CA ARG A 110 -8.63 14.21 -5.45
C ARG A 110 -7.59 14.35 -4.34
N ALA A 111 -7.06 13.25 -3.83
CA ALA A 111 -6.01 13.29 -2.81
C ALA A 111 -4.73 13.94 -3.36
N VAL A 112 -4.31 13.57 -4.57
CA VAL A 112 -3.16 14.21 -5.24
C VAL A 112 -3.41 15.69 -5.50
N LEU A 113 -4.61 16.06 -5.92
CA LEU A 113 -4.96 17.46 -6.17
C LEU A 113 -4.90 18.29 -4.87
N ALA A 114 -5.46 17.78 -3.76
CA ALA A 114 -5.43 18.46 -2.47
C ALA A 114 -3.99 18.62 -1.99
N TRP A 115 -3.19 17.56 -2.05
CA TRP A 115 -1.78 17.58 -1.72
C TRP A 115 -0.97 18.53 -2.61
N ALA A 116 -1.22 18.53 -3.93
CA ALA A 116 -0.57 19.45 -4.86
C ALA A 116 -0.86 20.91 -4.52
N ASN A 117 -2.11 21.24 -4.20
CA ASN A 117 -2.51 22.60 -3.81
C ASN A 117 -1.84 23.03 -2.48
N GLU A 118 -1.79 22.13 -1.50
CA GLU A 118 -1.15 22.39 -0.21
C GLU A 118 0.34 22.73 -0.35
N HIS A 119 1.02 22.01 -1.23
CA HIS A 119 2.45 22.18 -1.48
C HIS A 119 2.78 23.05 -2.70
N ARG A 120 1.77 23.74 -3.24
CA ARG A 120 1.88 24.64 -4.41
C ARG A 120 2.51 24.00 -5.65
N LEU A 121 2.30 22.69 -5.82
CA LEU A 121 2.72 21.93 -6.99
C LEU A 121 1.71 22.13 -8.14
N CYS A 122 2.17 22.03 -9.38
CA CYS A 122 1.29 22.16 -10.54
C CYS A 122 0.44 20.88 -10.71
N PRO A 123 -0.90 20.91 -10.49
CA PRO A 123 -1.74 19.75 -10.65
C PRO A 123 -1.92 19.32 -12.12
N ALA A 124 -1.70 20.23 -13.06
CA ALA A 124 -1.72 19.89 -14.50
C ALA A 124 -0.47 19.10 -14.89
N ALA A 125 0.71 19.49 -14.42
CA ALA A 125 1.95 18.74 -14.65
C ALA A 125 1.91 17.34 -13.97
N LEU A 126 1.16 17.19 -12.87
CA LEU A 126 0.94 15.91 -12.21
C LEU A 126 -0.12 15.02 -12.92
N ASP A 127 -0.71 15.45 -14.01
CA ASP A 127 -1.81 14.76 -14.73
C ASP A 127 -3.07 14.52 -13.87
N VAL A 128 -3.33 15.38 -12.89
CA VAL A 128 -4.55 15.28 -12.07
C VAL A 128 -5.64 16.26 -12.46
N LEU A 129 -5.29 17.34 -13.17
CA LEU A 129 -6.24 18.24 -13.84
C LEU A 129 -5.96 18.27 -15.33
N PRO A 130 -6.99 18.07 -16.16
CA PRO A 130 -6.86 18.15 -17.62
C PRO A 130 -6.87 19.63 -18.09
N ILE A 131 -5.90 20.41 -17.65
CA ILE A 131 -5.75 21.81 -18.05
C ILE A 131 -4.51 21.90 -18.92
N THR A 132 -4.72 22.19 -20.20
CA THR A 132 -3.64 22.61 -21.10
C THR A 132 -3.81 24.10 -21.30
N PRO A 133 -2.90 24.95 -20.79
CA PRO A 133 -2.99 26.39 -21.03
C PRO A 133 -2.88 26.66 -22.53
N PRO A 134 -3.69 27.54 -23.09
CA PRO A 134 -3.51 28.00 -24.48
C PRO A 134 -2.13 28.59 -24.64
N ALA A 135 -1.54 28.41 -25.85
CA ALA A 135 -0.22 28.93 -26.13
C ALA A 135 -0.19 30.47 -26.00
N GLY A 136 0.67 30.96 -25.09
CA GLY A 136 0.82 32.39 -24.82
C GLY A 136 -0.12 32.99 -23.78
N GLU A 137 -1.03 32.20 -23.19
CA GLU A 137 -1.88 32.65 -22.09
C GLU A 137 -1.33 32.21 -20.73
N ALA A 138 -1.67 32.98 -19.68
CA ALA A 138 -1.32 32.61 -18.32
C ALA A 138 -2.05 31.31 -17.90
N CYS A 139 -1.32 30.40 -17.27
CA CYS A 139 -1.93 29.18 -16.73
C CYS A 139 -3.03 29.53 -15.70
N PRO A 140 -4.27 29.06 -15.87
CA PRO A 140 -5.35 29.37 -14.95
C PRO A 140 -5.10 28.88 -13.53
N VAL A 141 -4.31 27.81 -13.36
CA VAL A 141 -3.92 27.30 -12.02
C VAL A 141 -2.97 28.27 -11.32
N GLN A 142 -2.00 28.80 -12.06
CA GLN A 142 -1.09 29.84 -11.54
C GLN A 142 -1.86 31.12 -11.26
N ALA A 143 -2.71 31.54 -12.18
CA ALA A 143 -3.53 32.75 -12.02
C ALA A 143 -4.44 32.69 -10.78
N SER A 144 -4.89 31.50 -10.40
CA SER A 144 -5.67 31.28 -9.17
C SER A 144 -4.82 31.17 -7.89
N GLY A 145 -3.50 31.26 -7.99
CA GLY A 145 -2.58 31.19 -6.86
C GLY A 145 -2.40 29.78 -6.26
N LEU A 146 -2.86 28.73 -6.96
CA LEU A 146 -2.77 27.35 -6.49
C LEU A 146 -1.41 26.71 -6.75
N CYS A 147 -0.58 27.27 -7.61
CA CYS A 147 0.80 26.82 -7.83
C CYS A 147 1.73 28.01 -8.15
N ASP A 148 3.03 27.75 -8.08
CA ASP A 148 4.07 28.78 -8.31
C ASP A 148 4.41 29.01 -9.79
N GLY A 149 3.80 28.24 -10.71
CA GLY A 149 4.06 28.37 -12.15
C GLY A 149 5.42 27.82 -12.59
N GLU A 150 6.09 27.04 -11.77
CA GLU A 150 7.43 26.49 -12.05
C GLU A 150 7.46 25.59 -13.29
N CYS A 151 6.32 25.03 -13.69
CA CYS A 151 6.21 24.12 -14.86
C CYS A 151 6.49 24.81 -16.23
N HIS A 152 6.58 26.13 -16.28
CA HIS A 152 6.86 26.88 -17.51
C HIS A 152 8.34 26.91 -17.89
N THR A 153 9.25 26.56 -17.00
CA THR A 153 10.71 26.57 -17.21
C THR A 153 11.31 25.19 -16.96
N VAL A 154 12.44 24.89 -17.62
CA VAL A 154 13.15 23.62 -17.40
C VAL A 154 13.61 23.48 -15.96
N SER A 155 14.21 24.54 -15.40
CA SER A 155 14.66 24.55 -14.00
C SER A 155 13.49 24.41 -13.00
N GLY A 156 12.37 25.06 -13.29
CA GLY A 156 11.16 24.95 -12.45
C GLY A 156 10.54 23.55 -12.47
N LYS A 157 10.56 22.86 -13.63
CA LYS A 157 10.14 21.45 -13.72
C LYS A 157 11.04 20.54 -12.87
N GLN A 158 12.35 20.77 -12.87
CA GLN A 158 13.29 20.03 -12.03
C GLN A 158 13.04 20.31 -10.52
N ASN A 159 12.80 21.54 -10.14
CA ASN A 159 12.43 21.91 -8.77
C ASN A 159 11.13 21.24 -8.32
N GLN A 160 10.11 21.22 -9.20
CA GLN A 160 8.85 20.53 -8.93
C GLN A 160 9.07 19.02 -8.75
N ALA A 161 9.88 18.40 -9.60
CA ALA A 161 10.21 16.99 -9.49
C ALA A 161 10.87 16.67 -8.14
N GLN A 162 11.82 17.51 -7.70
CA GLN A 162 12.47 17.37 -6.40
C GLN A 162 11.48 17.54 -5.25
N LYS A 163 10.62 18.56 -5.28
CA LYS A 163 9.54 18.76 -4.29
C LYS A 163 8.61 17.53 -4.21
N ILE A 164 8.24 16.92 -5.34
CA ILE A 164 7.40 15.71 -5.39
C ILE A 164 8.10 14.54 -4.69
N ILE A 165 9.40 14.36 -4.93
CA ILE A 165 10.19 13.29 -4.30
C ILE A 165 10.22 13.52 -2.77
N ASP A 166 10.55 14.73 -2.35
CA ASP A 166 10.74 15.10 -0.94
C ASP A 166 9.44 15.06 -0.14
N MET A 167 8.31 15.43 -0.76
CA MET A 167 7.01 15.57 -0.09
C MET A 167 6.05 14.40 -0.38
N GLY A 168 6.43 13.47 -1.23
CA GLY A 168 5.54 12.37 -1.64
C GLY A 168 5.12 11.45 -0.49
N HIS A 169 5.85 11.45 0.63
CA HIS A 169 5.50 10.74 1.85
C HIS A 169 4.31 11.39 2.61
N LEU A 170 4.05 12.68 2.39
CA LEU A 170 2.94 13.42 3.01
C LEU A 170 1.60 13.23 2.29
N LEU A 171 1.56 12.40 1.24
CA LEU A 171 0.35 12.18 0.48
C LEU A 171 -0.71 11.50 1.37
N PRO A 172 -1.91 12.09 1.54
CA PRO A 172 -2.90 11.57 2.46
C PRO A 172 -3.42 10.20 2.04
N VAL A 173 -3.63 9.34 3.03
CA VAL A 173 -4.20 8.00 2.85
C VAL A 173 -5.65 8.02 3.29
N THR A 174 -6.59 7.70 2.40
CA THR A 174 -8.01 7.92 2.67
C THR A 174 -8.79 6.67 3.07
N ASP A 175 -8.46 5.48 2.56
CA ASP A 175 -9.39 4.35 2.64
C ASP A 175 -9.04 3.26 3.67
N TRP A 176 -7.86 3.26 4.28
CA TRP A 176 -7.50 2.22 5.24
C TRP A 176 -7.37 2.70 6.69
N GLY A 177 -6.99 3.94 6.89
CA GLY A 177 -6.74 4.50 8.21
C GLY A 177 -6.66 6.01 8.21
N GLN A 178 -6.25 6.56 9.33
CA GLN A 178 -6.17 8.00 9.56
C GLN A 178 -4.74 8.53 9.42
N ALA A 179 -3.76 7.64 9.20
CA ALA A 179 -2.37 7.99 9.16
C ALA A 179 -1.65 7.26 8.04
N HIS A 180 -0.62 7.89 7.48
CA HIS A 180 0.19 7.33 6.44
C HIS A 180 1.09 6.21 6.95
N GLU A 181 1.67 6.40 8.11
CA GLU A 181 2.65 5.52 8.72
C GLU A 181 2.29 5.21 10.18
N VAL A 182 2.27 3.93 10.52
CA VAL A 182 1.92 3.46 11.86
C VAL A 182 2.76 2.28 12.30
N GLU A 183 2.97 2.19 13.61
CA GLU A 183 3.41 0.99 14.29
C GLU A 183 2.23 0.30 14.96
N VAL A 184 2.08 -1.00 14.72
CA VAL A 184 1.04 -1.82 15.34
C VAL A 184 1.68 -2.85 16.24
N THR A 185 1.33 -2.87 17.53
CA THR A 185 1.81 -3.85 18.49
C THR A 185 0.81 -4.97 18.65
N GLU A 186 1.25 -6.22 18.49
CA GLU A 186 0.51 -7.40 18.92
C GLU A 186 1.17 -8.00 20.16
N THR A 187 0.34 -8.47 21.09
CA THR A 187 0.78 -9.06 22.35
C THR A 187 0.10 -10.42 22.50
N ASP A 188 0.87 -11.45 22.79
CA ASP A 188 0.32 -12.74 23.15
C ASP A 188 -0.31 -12.66 24.54
N ALA A 189 -1.56 -13.11 24.67
CA ALA A 189 -2.32 -13.00 25.90
C ALA A 189 -1.81 -13.94 27.02
N LEU A 190 -1.10 -15.00 26.67
CA LEU A 190 -0.61 -16.01 27.62
C LEU A 190 0.83 -15.73 28.05
N SER A 191 1.73 -15.51 27.10
CA SER A 191 3.15 -15.29 27.37
C SER A 191 3.49 -13.83 27.68
N GLY A 192 2.65 -12.87 27.27
CA GLY A 192 2.94 -11.44 27.32
C GLY A 192 3.97 -11.00 26.29
N GLU A 193 4.42 -11.88 25.38
CA GLU A 193 5.34 -11.56 24.30
C GLU A 193 4.74 -10.50 23.37
N LYS A 194 5.57 -9.56 22.94
CA LYS A 194 5.15 -8.42 22.10
C LYS A 194 5.95 -8.38 20.81
N MET A 195 5.27 -8.04 19.74
CA MET A 195 5.90 -7.75 18.45
C MET A 195 5.31 -6.48 17.83
N VAL A 196 6.17 -5.65 17.27
CA VAL A 196 5.80 -4.39 16.64
C VAL A 196 5.94 -4.53 15.12
N PHE A 197 4.90 -4.13 14.41
CA PHE A 197 4.83 -4.18 12.95
C PHE A 197 4.72 -2.76 12.40
N HIS A 198 5.59 -2.44 11.47
CA HIS A 198 5.59 -1.17 10.78
C HIS A 198 4.73 -1.26 9.51
N CYS A 199 3.77 -0.35 9.36
CA CYS A 199 2.83 -0.32 8.24
C CYS A 199 2.80 1.06 7.60
N VAL A 200 2.88 1.10 6.29
CA VAL A 200 2.83 2.34 5.50
C VAL A 200 1.91 2.16 4.29
N GLY A 201 1.02 3.13 4.07
CA GLY A 201 0.08 3.08 2.94
C GLY A 201 -0.75 1.81 2.89
N GLY A 202 -1.03 1.19 4.05
CA GLY A 202 -1.76 -0.07 4.15
C GLY A 202 -0.94 -1.32 3.86
N ALA A 203 0.35 -1.20 3.57
CA ALA A 203 1.29 -2.30 3.40
C ALA A 203 2.13 -2.53 4.64
N LEU A 204 2.61 -3.76 4.80
CA LEU A 204 3.38 -4.24 5.93
C LEU A 204 4.87 -4.30 5.57
N ALA A 205 5.73 -3.67 6.37
CA ALA A 205 7.16 -3.72 6.19
C ALA A 205 7.72 -5.12 6.47
N LEU A 206 8.62 -5.58 5.60
CA LEU A 206 9.37 -6.83 5.76
C LEU A 206 10.80 -6.55 6.20
N GLN A 207 11.46 -7.54 6.80
CA GLN A 207 12.85 -7.43 7.23
C GLN A 207 13.83 -7.18 6.09
N SER A 208 13.46 -7.60 4.87
CA SER A 208 14.22 -7.39 3.63
C SER A 208 14.22 -5.95 3.12
N GLY A 209 13.41 -5.06 3.71
CA GLY A 209 13.18 -3.71 3.22
C GLY A 209 12.10 -3.61 2.12
N TYR A 210 11.45 -4.74 1.76
CA TYR A 210 10.29 -4.77 0.89
C TYR A 210 8.99 -4.56 1.68
N TRP A 211 7.89 -4.37 0.96
CA TRP A 211 6.56 -4.12 1.48
C TRP A 211 5.61 -5.23 1.03
N TYR A 212 4.87 -5.80 1.96
CA TYR A 212 3.84 -6.78 1.64
C TYR A 212 2.45 -6.14 1.70
N PHE A 213 1.66 -6.40 0.68
CA PHE A 213 0.26 -6.01 0.64
C PHE A 213 -0.62 -7.20 0.28
N ASP A 214 -1.77 -7.32 0.93
CA ASP A 214 -2.92 -8.07 0.44
C ASP A 214 -4.22 -7.34 0.80
N ASP A 215 -5.30 -7.65 0.12
CA ASP A 215 -6.59 -6.96 0.24
C ASP A 215 -7.28 -7.16 1.60
N THR A 216 -6.76 -8.03 2.46
CA THR A 216 -7.25 -8.25 3.83
C THR A 216 -6.60 -7.29 4.84
N LEU A 217 -5.37 -6.83 4.57
CA LEU A 217 -4.62 -5.94 5.45
C LEU A 217 -5.37 -4.65 5.82
N PRO A 218 -6.01 -3.93 4.90
CA PRO A 218 -6.70 -2.69 5.25
C PRO A 218 -7.82 -2.90 6.29
N ALA A 219 -8.58 -3.99 6.18
CA ALA A 219 -9.63 -4.32 7.15
C ALA A 219 -9.02 -4.71 8.50
N LEU A 220 -7.94 -5.47 8.49
CA LEU A 220 -7.21 -5.86 9.68
C LEU A 220 -6.65 -4.64 10.42
N LEU A 221 -5.96 -3.74 9.71
CA LEU A 221 -5.42 -2.51 10.29
C LEU A 221 -6.53 -1.60 10.85
N LYS A 222 -7.64 -1.42 10.12
CA LYS A 222 -8.81 -0.68 10.63
C LYS A 222 -9.34 -1.27 11.94
N SER A 223 -9.31 -2.58 12.10
CA SER A 223 -9.71 -3.22 13.36
C SER A 223 -8.75 -2.91 14.51
N LYS A 224 -7.44 -2.80 14.23
CA LYS A 224 -6.42 -2.44 15.22
C LYS A 224 -6.55 -0.99 15.68
N PHE A 225 -6.87 -0.06 14.79
CA PHE A 225 -7.12 1.35 15.16
C PHE A 225 -8.25 1.50 16.20
N LYS A 226 -9.26 0.63 16.18
CA LYS A 226 -10.34 0.65 17.17
C LYS A 226 -9.89 0.29 18.57
N LEU A 227 -8.75 -0.37 18.72
CA LEU A 227 -8.18 -0.77 20.03
C LEU A 227 -7.37 0.37 20.69
N GLY A 228 -7.18 1.48 19.99
CA GLY A 228 -6.60 2.71 20.53
C GLY A 228 -5.06 2.75 20.54
N ALA A 229 -4.52 3.80 21.16
CA ALA A 229 -3.11 4.16 21.12
C ALA A 229 -2.16 3.14 21.79
N GLN A 230 -2.66 2.24 22.61
CA GLN A 230 -1.86 1.16 23.19
C GLN A 230 -1.46 0.09 22.16
N VAL A 231 -2.23 -0.02 21.07
CA VAL A 231 -2.02 -1.00 20.00
C VAL A 231 -1.47 -0.36 18.74
N VAL A 232 -1.90 0.85 18.43
CA VAL A 232 -1.50 1.56 17.21
C VAL A 232 -0.87 2.91 17.59
N LYS A 233 0.40 3.07 17.22
CA LYS A 233 1.13 4.34 17.32
C LYS A 233 1.24 4.95 15.94
N VAL A 234 0.73 6.16 15.77
CA VAL A 234 0.87 6.96 14.56
C VAL A 234 2.25 7.59 14.55
N LEU A 235 2.97 7.51 13.42
CA LEU A 235 4.32 8.05 13.26
C LEU A 235 4.35 9.33 12.42
N SER A 236 3.35 9.51 11.54
CA SER A 236 3.24 10.69 10.68
C SER A 236 1.78 11.02 10.35
#